data_1b7e43d945901263f48a0a9da86ab224
#
_entry.id   1b7e43d945901263f48a0a9da86ab224
#
_cell.length_a   1.000
_cell.length_b   1.000
_cell.length_c   1.000
_cell.angle_alpha   90.00
_cell.angle_beta   90.00
_cell.angle_gamma   90.00
#
_symmetry.space_group_name_H-M   'P 1'
#
loop_
_entity.id
_entity.type
_entity.pdbx_description
1 polymer ?
#
loop_
_entity_poly.entity_id
_entity_poly.type
_entity_poly.pdbx_seq_one_letter_code
_entity_poly.pdbx_strand_id
1 'polypeptide(L)'
;MNYAIFCYREDHQCLGLCLEQIRSIDRAAQFYLFDDAAKPLFPAQVPAGNDISYKITYFARRGNLNGLECVRGMLGCMLDIPGDDPVIKIDADTLLMDPAEIIRSLKDRGKVAGGMQCSVPLAWAGCCYWLTRPAIKAALELLARREWPENARQEYPEDETISKILLYLYGSAGVDVLEFRGGRRLIGVRTCDPRDLEEIARLARGGVCAVHCGQMAFYHPIVERDGVTIREACARVMWWILHASGPDSKTFEKAPEG
;
A
#
# COMPACT_ATOMS: atom_id res chain seq x y z
N MET A 1 -12.02 6.48 -7.19
CA MET A 1 -11.88 5.15 -6.51
C MET A 1 -11.72 5.36 -5.01
N ASN A 2 -11.99 4.32 -4.19
CA ASN A 2 -11.83 4.37 -2.73
C ASN A 2 -10.47 3.79 -2.34
N TYR A 3 -9.66 4.57 -1.62
CA TYR A 3 -8.33 4.18 -1.15
C TYR A 3 -8.31 4.05 0.36
N ALA A 4 -7.99 2.86 0.87
CA ALA A 4 -7.81 2.57 2.29
C ALA A 4 -6.31 2.60 2.62
N ILE A 5 -5.91 3.48 3.54
CA ILE A 5 -4.52 3.64 3.97
C ILE A 5 -4.46 3.41 5.48
N PHE A 6 -3.72 2.38 5.88
CA PHE A 6 -3.47 2.07 7.29
C PHE A 6 -2.14 2.73 7.67
N CYS A 7 -2.21 3.80 8.45
CA CYS A 7 -1.08 4.64 8.79
C CYS A 7 -0.83 4.72 10.30
N TYR A 8 0.27 5.32 10.67
CA TYR A 8 0.65 5.67 12.04
C TYR A 8 1.56 6.91 12.00
N ARG A 9 1.94 7.45 13.18
CA ARG A 9 2.62 8.75 13.31
C ARG A 9 3.81 8.95 12.39
N GLU A 10 4.65 7.96 12.26
CA GLU A 10 5.87 8.04 11.48
C GLU A 10 5.63 8.10 9.97
N ASP A 11 4.41 7.76 9.51
CA ASP A 11 4.06 7.77 8.09
C ASP A 11 3.72 9.17 7.53
N HIS A 12 3.57 10.20 8.35
CA HIS A 12 2.94 11.46 7.96
C HIS A 12 3.53 12.11 6.69
N GLN A 13 4.85 12.09 6.50
CA GLN A 13 5.51 12.67 5.32
C GLN A 13 5.26 11.81 4.07
N CYS A 14 5.42 10.49 4.19
CA CYS A 14 5.11 9.55 3.11
C CYS A 14 3.62 9.64 2.72
N LEU A 15 2.73 9.71 3.71
CA LEU A 15 1.29 9.83 3.50
C LEU A 15 0.94 11.05 2.65
N GLY A 16 1.51 12.22 2.94
CA GLY A 16 1.31 13.42 2.15
C GLY A 16 1.64 13.22 0.67
N LEU A 17 2.81 12.66 0.37
CA LEU A 17 3.27 12.37 -1.00
C LEU A 17 2.43 11.30 -1.69
N CYS A 18 2.02 10.25 -0.97
CA CYS A 18 1.13 9.21 -1.49
C CYS A 18 -0.22 9.80 -1.92
N LEU A 19 -0.85 10.62 -1.09
CA LEU A 19 -2.12 11.29 -1.40
C LEU A 19 -1.99 12.24 -2.58
N GLU A 20 -0.94 13.05 -2.62
CA GLU A 20 -0.65 13.97 -3.73
C GLU A 20 -0.52 13.23 -5.05
N GLN A 21 0.25 12.15 -5.06
CA GLN A 21 0.43 11.32 -6.25
C GLN A 21 -0.89 10.70 -6.73
N ILE A 22 -1.69 10.13 -5.83
CA ILE A 22 -2.98 9.54 -6.21
C ILE A 22 -3.91 10.61 -6.75
N ARG A 23 -4.01 11.80 -6.13
CA ARG A 23 -4.81 12.91 -6.64
C ARG A 23 -4.40 13.36 -8.04
N SER A 24 -3.13 13.24 -8.39
CA SER A 24 -2.62 13.62 -9.71
C SER A 24 -3.13 12.71 -10.83
N ILE A 25 -3.42 11.43 -10.52
CA ILE A 25 -3.84 10.40 -11.48
C ILE A 25 -5.31 10.00 -11.35
N ASP A 26 -5.94 10.23 -10.18
CA ASP A 26 -7.35 9.96 -9.91
C ASP A 26 -7.99 11.18 -9.18
N ARG A 27 -8.53 12.10 -9.95
CA ARG A 27 -9.16 13.32 -9.42
C ARG A 27 -10.44 13.06 -8.61
N ALA A 28 -11.02 11.87 -8.74
CA ALA A 28 -12.21 11.44 -7.99
C ALA A 28 -11.85 10.53 -6.80
N ALA A 29 -10.57 10.44 -6.45
CA ALA A 29 -10.11 9.64 -5.32
C ALA A 29 -10.82 10.03 -4.02
N GLN A 30 -11.20 9.02 -3.24
CA GLN A 30 -11.67 9.17 -1.86
C GLN A 30 -10.72 8.40 -0.95
N PHE A 31 -10.19 9.07 0.05
CA PHE A 31 -9.20 8.52 0.96
C PHE A 31 -9.80 8.20 2.32
N TYR A 32 -9.57 7.00 2.79
CA TYR A 32 -9.97 6.52 4.11
C TYR A 32 -8.73 6.18 4.90
N LEU A 33 -8.35 7.09 5.80
CA LEU A 33 -7.17 6.96 6.64
C LEU A 33 -7.56 6.23 7.94
N PHE A 34 -6.97 5.09 8.14
CA PHE A 34 -7.15 4.27 9.35
C PHE A 34 -5.87 4.35 10.17
N ASP A 35 -5.90 5.20 11.21
CA ASP A 35 -4.74 5.51 12.04
C ASP A 35 -4.63 4.55 13.22
N ASP A 36 -3.40 4.26 13.64
CA ASP A 36 -3.14 3.36 14.75
C ASP A 36 -3.27 4.08 16.11
N ALA A 37 -4.22 3.66 16.94
CA ALA A 37 -4.39 4.22 18.29
C ALA A 37 -3.14 4.09 19.18
N ALA A 38 -2.26 3.12 18.92
CA ALA A 38 -1.03 2.96 19.68
C ALA A 38 0.00 4.06 19.36
N LYS A 39 -0.01 4.56 18.11
CA LYS A 39 0.90 5.62 17.64
C LYS A 39 0.19 6.56 16.66
N PRO A 40 -0.86 7.29 17.08
CA PRO A 40 -1.65 8.09 16.18
C PRO A 40 -0.87 9.29 15.64
N LEU A 41 -1.26 9.75 14.46
CA LEU A 41 -0.82 11.02 13.90
C LEU A 41 -1.10 12.16 14.90
N PHE A 42 -0.23 13.12 14.96
CA PHE A 42 -0.58 14.37 15.66
C PHE A 42 -1.69 15.11 14.87
N PRO A 43 -2.57 15.87 15.55
CA PRO A 43 -3.65 16.58 14.85
C PRO A 43 -3.17 17.44 13.67
N ALA A 44 -2.00 18.07 13.79
CA ALA A 44 -1.40 18.87 12.72
C ALA A 44 -0.84 18.05 11.54
N GLN A 45 -0.67 16.73 11.72
CA GLN A 45 -0.17 15.81 10.69
C GLN A 45 -1.30 15.13 9.91
N VAL A 46 -2.54 15.23 10.41
CA VAL A 46 -3.70 14.65 9.71
C VAL A 46 -3.95 15.49 8.46
N PRO A 47 -3.85 14.88 7.25
CA PRO A 47 -4.11 15.63 6.03
C PRO A 47 -5.53 16.16 5.97
N ALA A 48 -5.70 17.40 5.54
CA ALA A 48 -7.01 18.03 5.36
C ALA A 48 -7.50 17.88 3.91
N GLY A 49 -8.82 17.70 3.75
CA GLY A 49 -9.46 17.63 2.44
C GLY A 49 -10.87 17.07 2.54
N ASN A 50 -11.75 17.51 1.64
CA ASN A 50 -13.14 17.00 1.55
C ASN A 50 -13.18 15.56 0.99
N ASP A 51 -12.09 15.11 0.42
CA ASP A 51 -11.85 13.78 -0.11
C ASP A 51 -11.24 12.81 0.92
N ILE A 52 -11.04 13.27 2.18
CA ILE A 52 -10.41 12.51 3.24
C ILE A 52 -11.40 12.20 4.38
N SER A 53 -11.49 10.92 4.70
CA SER A 53 -12.12 10.42 5.93
C SER A 53 -11.04 9.85 6.86
N TYR A 54 -11.00 10.31 8.11
CA TYR A 54 -10.02 9.89 9.09
C TYR A 54 -10.68 9.16 10.26
N LYS A 55 -10.11 8.01 10.64
CA LYS A 55 -10.61 7.18 11.74
C LYS A 55 -9.45 6.56 12.52
N ILE A 56 -9.45 6.70 13.85
CA ILE A 56 -8.55 5.97 14.74
C ILE A 56 -9.04 4.53 14.90
N THR A 57 -8.13 3.57 14.82
CA THR A 57 -8.40 2.13 14.93
C THR A 57 -7.70 1.53 16.15
N TYR A 58 -8.37 0.56 16.80
CA TYR A 58 -7.94 -0.01 18.07
C TYR A 58 -7.58 -1.49 18.00
N PHE A 59 -7.61 -2.12 16.81
CA PHE A 59 -7.19 -3.51 16.68
C PHE A 59 -5.65 -3.61 16.71
N ALA A 60 -5.14 -4.71 17.28
CA ALA A 60 -3.71 -4.92 17.39
C ALA A 60 -3.06 -5.15 16.01
N ARG A 61 -2.14 -4.27 15.60
CA ARG A 61 -1.40 -4.37 14.33
C ARG A 61 -0.14 -5.21 14.42
N ARG A 62 0.34 -5.51 15.64
CA ARG A 62 1.54 -6.32 15.92
C ARG A 62 2.75 -5.93 15.05
N GLY A 63 3.00 -4.62 14.98
CA GLY A 63 4.13 -4.03 14.28
C GLY A 63 3.92 -3.89 12.77
N ASN A 64 3.76 -4.97 12.03
CA ASN A 64 3.67 -4.94 10.56
C ASN A 64 2.37 -5.57 10.04
N LEU A 65 1.24 -5.20 10.61
CA LEU A 65 -0.09 -5.67 10.20
C LEU A 65 -0.21 -7.21 10.20
N ASN A 66 0.29 -7.87 11.27
CA ASN A 66 0.32 -9.33 11.37
C ASN A 66 -0.87 -9.89 12.16
N GLY A 67 -1.26 -11.10 11.81
CA GLY A 67 -2.19 -11.94 12.55
C GLY A 67 -3.66 -11.74 12.19
N LEU A 68 -4.48 -12.74 12.52
CA LEU A 68 -5.90 -12.79 12.12
C LEU A 68 -6.76 -11.68 12.73
N GLU A 69 -6.43 -11.20 13.93
CA GLU A 69 -7.12 -10.07 14.55
C GLU A 69 -6.92 -8.79 13.75
N CYS A 70 -5.68 -8.53 13.32
CA CYS A 70 -5.35 -7.42 12.45
C CYS A 70 -6.10 -7.53 11.12
N VAL A 71 -6.06 -8.69 10.48
CA VAL A 71 -6.76 -8.93 9.20
C VAL A 71 -8.27 -8.67 9.35
N ARG A 72 -8.91 -9.17 10.42
CA ARG A 72 -10.32 -8.88 10.69
C ARG A 72 -10.57 -7.39 10.88
N GLY A 73 -9.73 -6.71 11.64
CA GLY A 73 -9.83 -5.26 11.87
C GLY A 73 -9.73 -4.47 10.57
N MET A 74 -8.73 -4.80 9.74
CA MET A 74 -8.53 -4.16 8.44
C MET A 74 -9.70 -4.39 7.48
N LEU A 75 -10.14 -5.64 7.30
CA LEU A 75 -11.28 -5.97 6.44
C LEU A 75 -12.57 -5.31 6.95
N GLY A 76 -12.77 -5.23 8.28
CA GLY A 76 -13.89 -4.52 8.89
C GLY A 76 -13.85 -3.03 8.54
N CYS A 77 -12.70 -2.38 8.71
CA CYS A 77 -12.51 -0.97 8.32
C CYS A 77 -12.79 -0.74 6.84
N MET A 78 -12.30 -1.61 5.95
CA MET A 78 -12.55 -1.51 4.53
C MET A 78 -14.03 -1.75 4.18
N LEU A 79 -14.74 -2.60 4.92
CA LEU A 79 -16.17 -2.81 4.73
C LEU A 79 -17.02 -1.62 5.16
N ASP A 80 -16.59 -0.88 6.18
CA ASP A 80 -17.26 0.34 6.69
C ASP A 80 -17.15 1.54 5.70
N ILE A 81 -16.25 1.49 4.73
CA ILE A 81 -16.14 2.53 3.68
C ILE A 81 -17.48 2.61 2.91
N PRO A 82 -18.13 3.75 2.73
CA PRO A 82 -19.44 3.85 2.08
C PRO A 82 -19.41 3.51 0.58
N GLY A 83 -20.57 3.11 0.06
CA GLY A 83 -20.77 2.78 -1.37
C GLY A 83 -20.39 1.35 -1.72
N ASP A 84 -20.53 0.99 -3.00
CA ASP A 84 -20.30 -0.37 -3.52
C ASP A 84 -18.99 -0.48 -4.33
N ASP A 85 -18.27 0.63 -4.51
CA ASP A 85 -17.01 0.64 -5.24
C ASP A 85 -15.97 -0.26 -4.58
N PRO A 86 -15.11 -0.89 -5.37
CA PRO A 86 -13.95 -1.62 -4.85
C PRO A 86 -13.05 -0.72 -4.01
N VAL A 87 -12.40 -1.32 -3.02
CA VAL A 87 -11.44 -0.65 -2.15
C VAL A 87 -10.03 -1.04 -2.55
N ILE A 88 -9.17 -0.05 -2.79
CA ILE A 88 -7.74 -0.24 -3.00
C ILE A 88 -7.04 0.02 -1.67
N LYS A 89 -6.42 -1.00 -1.08
CA LYS A 89 -5.49 -0.80 0.03
C LYS A 89 -4.14 -0.39 -0.55
N ILE A 90 -3.57 0.67 0.01
CA ILE A 90 -2.23 1.13 -0.34
C ILE A 90 -1.47 1.54 0.92
N ASP A 91 -0.16 1.27 0.97
CA ASP A 91 0.69 1.73 2.05
C ASP A 91 1.06 3.20 1.87
N ALA A 92 1.24 3.91 2.98
CA ALA A 92 1.59 5.33 2.97
C ALA A 92 2.93 5.62 2.24
N ASP A 93 3.85 4.65 2.21
CA ASP A 93 5.16 4.72 1.55
C ASP A 93 5.17 4.13 0.14
N THR A 94 4.02 4.08 -0.50
CA THR A 94 3.83 3.57 -1.87
C THR A 94 3.30 4.67 -2.78
N LEU A 95 3.94 4.83 -3.94
CA LEU A 95 3.47 5.69 -5.03
C LEU A 95 2.69 4.86 -6.05
N LEU A 96 1.41 5.16 -6.23
CA LEU A 96 0.60 4.57 -7.30
C LEU A 96 0.83 5.38 -8.59
N MET A 97 1.59 4.80 -9.53
CA MET A 97 1.99 5.50 -10.74
C MET A 97 0.98 5.37 -11.88
N ASP A 98 0.36 4.18 -12.04
CA ASP A 98 -0.66 3.91 -13.04
C ASP A 98 -1.71 2.92 -12.53
N PRO A 99 -2.97 3.33 -12.33
CA PRO A 99 -4.05 2.44 -11.87
C PRO A 99 -4.67 1.59 -12.99
N ALA A 100 -4.23 1.72 -14.24
CA ALA A 100 -4.88 1.06 -15.39
C ALA A 100 -4.99 -0.46 -15.24
N GLU A 101 -3.97 -1.12 -14.69
CA GLU A 101 -4.01 -2.56 -14.45
C GLU A 101 -5.05 -2.96 -13.39
N ILE A 102 -5.20 -2.16 -12.33
CA ILE A 102 -6.23 -2.36 -11.30
C ILE A 102 -7.62 -2.21 -11.92
N ILE A 103 -7.83 -1.14 -12.69
CA ILE A 103 -9.10 -0.86 -13.38
C ILE A 103 -9.43 -2.00 -14.35
N ARG A 104 -8.46 -2.45 -15.13
CA ARG A 104 -8.62 -3.57 -16.07
C ARG A 104 -8.97 -4.88 -15.36
N SER A 105 -8.31 -5.16 -14.24
CA SER A 105 -8.62 -6.33 -13.41
C SER A 105 -10.08 -6.32 -12.94
N LEU A 106 -10.53 -5.21 -12.41
CA LEU A 106 -11.89 -5.05 -11.88
C LEU A 106 -12.97 -5.05 -12.99
N LYS A 107 -12.79 -4.25 -14.04
CA LYS A 107 -13.82 -4.01 -15.06
C LYS A 107 -13.80 -5.05 -16.17
N ASP A 108 -12.63 -5.29 -16.74
CA ASP A 108 -12.52 -6.08 -17.97
C ASP A 108 -12.40 -7.56 -17.68
N ARG A 109 -11.75 -7.94 -16.59
CA ARG A 109 -11.55 -9.35 -16.21
C ARG A 109 -12.53 -9.84 -15.15
N GLY A 110 -13.38 -8.98 -14.61
CA GLY A 110 -14.40 -9.33 -13.63
C GLY A 110 -13.85 -9.95 -12.35
N LYS A 111 -12.63 -9.59 -11.95
CA LYS A 111 -11.99 -10.14 -10.76
C LYS A 111 -12.58 -9.52 -9.49
N VAL A 112 -12.75 -10.34 -8.46
CA VAL A 112 -13.31 -9.89 -7.18
C VAL A 112 -12.23 -9.32 -6.25
N ALA A 113 -10.99 -9.67 -6.49
CA ALA A 113 -9.83 -9.19 -5.73
C ALA A 113 -8.56 -9.34 -6.56
N GLY A 114 -7.51 -8.65 -6.16
CA GLY A 114 -6.19 -8.83 -6.74
C GLY A 114 -5.14 -7.96 -6.08
N GLY A 115 -3.91 -8.27 -6.37
CA GLY A 115 -2.74 -7.55 -5.87
C GLY A 115 -1.53 -7.78 -6.74
N MET A 116 -0.47 -7.05 -6.44
CA MET A 116 0.81 -7.22 -7.12
C MET A 116 1.57 -8.38 -6.52
N GLN A 117 2.09 -9.28 -7.33
CA GLN A 117 2.82 -10.46 -6.87
C GLN A 117 4.03 -10.04 -6.01
N CYS A 118 4.17 -10.66 -4.84
CA CYS A 118 5.40 -10.59 -4.06
C CYS A 118 6.34 -11.75 -4.43
N SER A 119 7.46 -11.87 -3.70
CA SER A 119 8.44 -12.95 -3.88
C SER A 119 7.90 -14.34 -3.51
N VAL A 120 6.79 -14.42 -2.76
CA VAL A 120 6.13 -15.67 -2.39
C VAL A 120 5.13 -16.03 -3.48
N PRO A 121 5.17 -17.26 -4.04
CA PRO A 121 4.20 -17.69 -5.05
C PRO A 121 2.75 -17.54 -4.55
N LEU A 122 1.90 -16.96 -5.38
CA LEU A 122 0.46 -16.75 -5.10
C LEU A 122 0.14 -15.81 -3.93
N ALA A 123 1.11 -15.10 -3.37
CA ALA A 123 0.87 -14.06 -2.39
C ALA A 123 1.01 -12.67 -3.03
N TRP A 124 0.27 -11.70 -2.49
CA TRP A 124 0.37 -10.30 -2.91
C TRP A 124 1.46 -9.57 -2.13
N ALA A 125 1.90 -8.45 -2.68
CA ALA A 125 2.66 -7.47 -1.92
C ALA A 125 1.71 -6.59 -1.13
N GLY A 126 1.89 -6.48 0.18
CA GLY A 126 1.05 -5.71 1.09
C GLY A 126 0.93 -4.24 0.75
N CYS A 127 1.90 -3.71 -0.01
CA CYS A 127 1.94 -2.31 -0.37
C CYS A 127 0.79 -1.84 -1.27
N CYS A 128 0.17 -2.72 -2.07
CA CYS A 128 -0.97 -2.36 -2.91
C CYS A 128 -1.77 -3.59 -3.36
N TYR A 129 -3.03 -3.65 -2.96
CA TYR A 129 -4.00 -4.64 -3.44
C TYR A 129 -5.44 -4.06 -3.43
N TRP A 130 -6.37 -4.71 -4.10
CA TRP A 130 -7.75 -4.26 -4.20
C TRP A 130 -8.74 -5.38 -3.93
N LEU A 131 -9.86 -5.02 -3.33
CA LEU A 131 -10.93 -5.93 -2.93
C LEU A 131 -12.29 -5.35 -3.32
N THR A 132 -13.18 -6.20 -3.86
CA THR A 132 -14.59 -5.86 -3.98
C THR A 132 -15.31 -6.08 -2.65
N ARG A 133 -16.45 -5.42 -2.46
CA ARG A 133 -17.28 -5.60 -1.26
C ARG A 133 -17.69 -7.05 -1.00
N PRO A 134 -18.16 -7.82 -2.00
CA PRO A 134 -18.46 -9.23 -1.81
C PRO A 134 -17.24 -10.03 -1.32
N ALA A 135 -16.04 -9.74 -1.84
CA ALA A 135 -14.82 -10.43 -1.42
C ALA A 135 -14.49 -10.13 0.05
N ILE A 136 -14.62 -8.87 0.50
CA ILE A 136 -14.40 -8.47 1.89
C ILE A 136 -15.40 -9.20 2.82
N LYS A 137 -16.69 -9.20 2.46
CA LYS A 137 -17.74 -9.87 3.24
C LYS A 137 -17.47 -11.37 3.37
N ALA A 138 -17.20 -12.05 2.26
CA ALA A 138 -16.93 -13.49 2.26
C ALA A 138 -15.67 -13.85 3.08
N ALA A 139 -14.62 -13.03 3.03
CA ALA A 139 -13.43 -13.23 3.84
C ALA A 139 -13.74 -13.09 5.35
N LEU A 140 -14.50 -12.07 5.75
CA LEU A 140 -14.92 -11.88 7.13
C LEU A 140 -15.82 -13.01 7.63
N GLU A 141 -16.76 -13.50 6.81
CA GLU A 141 -17.60 -14.63 7.13
C GLU A 141 -16.79 -15.91 7.36
N LEU A 142 -15.82 -16.20 6.48
CA LEU A 142 -14.91 -17.35 6.64
C LEU A 142 -14.14 -17.26 7.96
N LEU A 143 -13.58 -16.09 8.26
CA LEU A 143 -12.84 -15.84 9.49
C LEU A 143 -13.72 -15.96 10.74
N ALA A 144 -15.01 -15.59 10.65
CA ALA A 144 -15.97 -15.71 11.76
C ALA A 144 -16.32 -17.16 12.09
N ARG A 145 -16.42 -18.04 11.08
CA ARG A 145 -16.76 -19.46 11.24
C ARG A 145 -15.66 -20.31 11.87
N ARG A 146 -14.43 -19.77 12.02
CA ARG A 146 -13.25 -20.49 12.50
C ARG A 146 -12.90 -21.75 11.67
N GLU A 147 -13.40 -21.84 10.46
CA GLU A 147 -13.16 -22.95 9.52
C GLU A 147 -11.83 -22.81 8.76
N TRP A 148 -11.12 -21.72 9.00
CA TRP A 148 -9.82 -21.48 8.38
C TRP A 148 -8.80 -22.53 8.87
N PRO A 149 -8.09 -23.23 7.98
CA PRO A 149 -7.18 -24.31 8.34
C PRO A 149 -6.16 -23.92 9.40
N GLU A 150 -5.82 -24.85 10.31
CA GLU A 150 -4.87 -24.57 11.43
C GLU A 150 -3.49 -24.12 10.99
N ASN A 151 -3.01 -24.62 9.86
CA ASN A 151 -1.76 -24.18 9.26
C ASN A 151 -1.78 -22.73 8.75
N ALA A 152 -2.95 -22.16 8.53
CA ALA A 152 -3.14 -20.75 8.20
C ALA A 152 -3.32 -19.84 9.43
N ARG A 153 -3.37 -20.40 10.64
CA ARG A 153 -3.41 -19.66 11.91
C ARG A 153 -2.07 -19.06 12.31
N GLN A 154 -0.99 -19.38 11.59
CA GLN A 154 0.30 -18.76 11.82
C GLN A 154 0.19 -17.24 11.59
N GLU A 155 0.98 -16.48 12.33
CA GLU A 155 1.00 -15.02 12.29
C GLU A 155 1.68 -14.52 10.99
N TYR A 156 1.05 -14.79 9.85
CA TYR A 156 1.48 -14.24 8.57
C TYR A 156 1.14 -12.75 8.47
N PRO A 157 1.88 -12.00 7.65
CA PRO A 157 1.48 -10.66 7.23
C PRO A 157 0.05 -10.64 6.64
N GLU A 158 -0.62 -9.51 6.73
CA GLU A 158 -2.02 -9.37 6.32
C GLU A 158 -2.24 -9.69 4.84
N ASP A 159 -1.31 -9.29 3.99
CA ASP A 159 -1.33 -9.48 2.54
C ASP A 159 -1.30 -10.96 2.17
N GLU A 160 -0.42 -11.73 2.79
CA GLU A 160 -0.34 -13.17 2.60
C GLU A 160 -1.60 -13.87 3.12
N THR A 161 -2.12 -13.44 4.27
CA THR A 161 -3.33 -14.01 4.86
C THR A 161 -4.55 -13.73 4.01
N ILE A 162 -4.76 -12.48 3.59
CA ILE A 162 -5.90 -12.07 2.75
C ILE A 162 -5.84 -12.75 1.39
N SER A 163 -4.67 -12.79 0.74
CA SER A 163 -4.52 -13.44 -0.56
C SER A 163 -4.84 -14.94 -0.50
N LYS A 164 -4.38 -15.64 0.55
CA LYS A 164 -4.70 -17.07 0.76
C LYS A 164 -6.18 -17.31 1.01
N ILE A 165 -6.83 -16.47 1.82
CA ILE A 165 -8.28 -16.54 2.07
C ILE A 165 -9.05 -16.40 0.76
N LEU A 166 -8.72 -15.40 -0.04
CA LEU A 166 -9.44 -15.12 -1.27
C LEU A 166 -9.16 -16.14 -2.37
N LEU A 167 -7.94 -16.66 -2.46
CA LEU A 167 -7.63 -17.79 -3.35
C LEU A 167 -8.39 -19.06 -2.94
N TYR A 168 -8.56 -19.30 -1.65
CA TYR A 168 -9.38 -20.41 -1.15
C TYR A 168 -10.85 -20.25 -1.53
N LEU A 169 -11.41 -19.04 -1.39
CA LEU A 169 -12.83 -18.75 -1.66
C LEU A 169 -13.16 -18.71 -3.16
N TYR A 170 -12.29 -18.15 -3.98
CA TYR A 170 -12.60 -17.80 -5.38
C TYR A 170 -11.68 -18.45 -6.42
N GLY A 171 -10.61 -19.12 -5.97
CA GLY A 171 -9.59 -19.69 -6.86
C GLY A 171 -8.88 -18.63 -7.70
N SER A 172 -7.99 -19.07 -8.59
CA SER A 172 -7.29 -18.21 -9.54
C SER A 172 -8.21 -17.57 -10.60
N ALA A 173 -9.41 -18.14 -10.79
CA ALA A 173 -10.39 -17.55 -11.70
C ALA A 173 -10.97 -16.24 -11.15
N GLY A 174 -11.17 -16.12 -9.83
CA GLY A 174 -11.76 -14.94 -9.20
C GLY A 174 -10.74 -13.92 -8.70
N VAL A 175 -9.49 -14.35 -8.47
CA VAL A 175 -8.42 -13.52 -7.91
C VAL A 175 -7.37 -13.21 -8.97
N ASP A 176 -6.96 -11.97 -9.06
CA ASP A 176 -5.90 -11.54 -9.97
C ASP A 176 -4.58 -11.36 -9.23
N VAL A 177 -3.54 -11.99 -9.74
CA VAL A 177 -2.17 -11.78 -9.26
C VAL A 177 -1.40 -11.15 -10.41
N LEU A 178 -1.14 -9.85 -10.31
CA LEU A 178 -0.38 -9.12 -11.33
C LEU A 178 1.08 -9.54 -11.25
N GLU A 179 1.45 -10.47 -12.13
CA GLU A 179 2.80 -11.04 -12.18
C GLU A 179 3.88 -9.98 -12.39
N PHE A 180 4.98 -10.20 -11.71
CA PHE A 180 6.20 -9.39 -11.77
C PHE A 180 6.97 -9.54 -13.09
N ARG A 181 6.33 -9.99 -14.17
CA ARG A 181 6.98 -10.24 -15.44
C ARG A 181 7.57 -8.97 -16.04
N GLY A 182 8.88 -8.91 -16.03
CA GLY A 182 9.65 -7.84 -16.68
C GLY A 182 9.78 -6.55 -15.88
N GLY A 183 9.62 -6.56 -14.56
CA GLY A 183 9.93 -5.41 -13.68
C GLY A 183 9.01 -4.20 -13.83
N ARG A 184 7.84 -4.36 -14.48
CA ARG A 184 7.03 -3.21 -14.91
C ARG A 184 5.76 -2.93 -14.09
N ARG A 185 5.43 -3.71 -13.07
CA ARG A 185 4.16 -3.50 -12.34
C ARG A 185 4.36 -3.00 -10.91
N LEU A 186 5.36 -3.52 -10.21
CA LEU A 186 5.77 -3.05 -8.91
C LEU A 186 7.29 -2.91 -8.86
N ILE A 187 7.77 -1.76 -8.43
CA ILE A 187 9.18 -1.55 -8.10
C ILE A 187 9.30 -1.44 -6.59
N GLY A 188 10.11 -2.31 -5.98
CA GLY A 188 10.54 -2.16 -4.59
C GLY A 188 11.85 -1.38 -4.53
N VAL A 189 11.84 -0.22 -3.90
CA VAL A 189 13.05 0.59 -3.72
C VAL A 189 13.88 0.01 -2.59
N ARG A 190 15.14 -0.31 -2.89
CA ARG A 190 16.07 -0.94 -1.96
C ARG A 190 17.32 -0.11 -1.69
N THR A 191 17.42 1.05 -2.31
CA THR A 191 18.64 1.88 -2.29
C THR A 191 18.29 3.35 -2.18
N CYS A 192 19.23 4.12 -1.63
CA CYS A 192 19.22 5.59 -1.67
C CYS A 192 20.30 6.13 -2.63
N ASP A 193 21.00 5.28 -3.42
CA ASP A 193 21.98 5.75 -4.39
C ASP A 193 21.28 6.58 -5.49
N PRO A 194 21.67 7.83 -5.73
CA PRO A 194 21.05 8.69 -6.72
C PRO A 194 20.97 8.08 -8.13
N ARG A 195 21.97 7.30 -8.54
CA ARG A 195 21.99 6.66 -9.87
C ARG A 195 20.92 5.59 -10.03
N ASP A 196 20.72 4.78 -8.97
CA ASP A 196 19.67 3.77 -8.96
C ASP A 196 18.28 4.43 -8.90
N LEU A 197 18.16 5.54 -8.16
CA LEU A 197 16.92 6.31 -8.08
C LEU A 197 16.55 6.97 -9.42
N GLU A 198 17.52 7.44 -10.21
CA GLU A 198 17.27 7.94 -11.57
C GLU A 198 16.66 6.87 -12.47
N GLU A 199 17.19 5.65 -12.43
CA GLU A 199 16.65 4.52 -13.18
C GLU A 199 15.25 4.14 -12.67
N ILE A 200 15.04 4.11 -11.36
CA ILE A 200 13.71 3.85 -10.75
C ILE A 200 12.69 4.90 -11.21
N ALA A 201 13.04 6.19 -11.18
CA ALA A 201 12.15 7.25 -11.63
C ALA A 201 11.87 7.16 -13.14
N ARG A 202 12.85 6.79 -13.95
CA ARG A 202 12.68 6.53 -15.39
C ARG A 202 11.69 5.38 -15.62
N LEU A 203 11.85 4.27 -14.90
CA LEU A 203 10.95 3.12 -14.97
C LEU A 203 9.54 3.46 -14.46
N ALA A 204 9.42 4.24 -13.38
CA ALA A 204 8.16 4.69 -12.84
C ALA A 204 7.35 5.49 -13.88
N ARG A 205 8.00 6.39 -14.61
CA ARG A 205 7.38 7.13 -15.72
C ARG A 205 7.08 6.27 -16.95
N GLY A 206 7.74 5.13 -17.08
CA GLY A 206 7.61 4.21 -18.22
C GLY A 206 6.43 3.23 -18.14
N GLY A 207 5.46 3.43 -17.21
CA GLY A 207 4.25 2.62 -17.10
C GLY A 207 4.31 1.53 -16.03
N VAL A 208 5.04 1.77 -14.94
CA VAL A 208 4.97 0.96 -13.71
C VAL A 208 3.68 1.29 -12.97
N CYS A 209 3.01 0.27 -12.42
CA CYS A 209 1.78 0.47 -11.68
C CYS A 209 2.04 1.13 -10.31
N ALA A 210 3.03 0.63 -9.56
CA ALA A 210 3.38 1.19 -8.25
C ALA A 210 4.88 1.13 -7.95
N VAL A 211 5.33 2.06 -7.10
CA VAL A 211 6.67 2.08 -6.51
C VAL A 211 6.56 2.04 -4.98
N HIS A 212 7.08 1.00 -4.37
CA HIS A 212 7.06 0.81 -2.91
C HIS A 212 8.42 1.15 -2.31
N CYS A 213 8.46 2.18 -1.47
CA CYS A 213 9.69 2.67 -0.84
C CYS A 213 10.01 1.99 0.50
N GLY A 214 9.03 1.36 1.15
CA GLY A 214 9.19 0.71 2.45
C GLY A 214 10.17 -0.47 2.47
N GLN A 215 10.50 -1.05 1.31
CA GLN A 215 11.50 -2.13 1.25
C GLN A 215 12.91 -1.69 1.66
N MET A 216 13.22 -0.40 1.66
CA MET A 216 14.50 0.12 2.16
C MET A 216 14.76 -0.30 3.62
N ALA A 217 13.71 -0.44 4.44
CA ALA A 217 13.81 -0.88 5.82
C ALA A 217 14.51 -2.24 6.00
N PHE A 218 14.38 -3.13 5.03
CA PHE A 218 14.97 -4.47 5.09
C PHE A 218 16.42 -4.53 4.60
N TYR A 219 16.87 -3.55 3.82
CA TYR A 219 18.16 -3.60 3.12
C TYR A 219 19.18 -2.58 3.61
N HIS A 220 18.77 -1.55 4.36
CA HIS A 220 19.65 -0.50 4.83
C HIS A 220 19.52 -0.21 6.33
N PRO A 221 20.15 -1.00 7.21
CA PRO A 221 20.26 -0.68 8.64
C PRO A 221 21.11 0.59 8.90
N ILE A 222 21.61 1.25 7.84
CA ILE A 222 22.55 2.36 7.90
C ILE A 222 21.85 3.72 8.08
N VAL A 223 20.55 3.81 7.81
CA VAL A 223 19.81 5.08 7.88
C VAL A 223 19.79 5.70 9.29
N GLU A 224 19.87 4.87 10.33
CA GLU A 224 19.96 5.37 11.72
C GLU A 224 21.32 6.02 12.08
N ARG A 225 22.37 5.87 11.26
CA ARG A 225 23.69 6.44 11.56
C ARG A 225 23.74 7.97 11.45
N ASP A 226 22.90 8.54 10.59
CA ASP A 226 22.88 9.99 10.33
C ASP A 226 21.70 10.70 11.02
N GLY A 227 20.99 10.01 11.94
CA GLY A 227 19.83 10.56 12.66
C GLY A 227 18.56 10.67 11.80
N VAL A 228 18.56 10.13 10.58
CA VAL A 228 17.40 10.10 9.69
C VAL A 228 16.64 8.79 9.90
N THR A 229 15.36 8.85 10.17
CA THR A 229 14.52 7.66 10.28
C THR A 229 14.30 7.01 8.92
N ILE A 230 14.00 5.70 8.91
CA ILE A 230 13.65 4.97 7.66
C ILE A 230 12.49 5.66 6.94
N ARG A 231 11.50 6.18 7.68
CA ARG A 231 10.33 6.85 7.10
C ARG A 231 10.68 8.18 6.45
N GLU A 232 11.58 8.95 7.04
CA GLU A 232 12.12 10.16 6.41
C GLU A 232 12.92 9.84 5.14
N ALA A 233 13.70 8.76 5.15
CA ALA A 233 14.38 8.30 3.95
C ALA A 233 13.40 7.87 2.85
N CYS A 234 12.33 7.12 3.19
CA CYS A 234 11.26 6.79 2.25
C CYS A 234 10.63 8.05 1.66
N ALA A 235 10.27 9.03 2.50
CA ALA A 235 9.66 10.27 2.04
C ALA A 235 10.59 11.06 1.10
N ARG A 236 11.89 11.15 1.40
CA ARG A 236 12.87 11.79 0.52
C ARG A 236 12.96 11.11 -0.85
N VAL A 237 12.96 9.78 -0.86
CA VAL A 237 12.97 9.00 -2.12
C VAL A 237 11.67 9.18 -2.90
N MET A 238 10.50 9.12 -2.24
CA MET A 238 9.20 9.37 -2.87
C MET A 238 9.18 10.77 -3.51
N TRP A 239 9.57 11.78 -2.73
CA TRP A 239 9.65 13.16 -3.22
C TRP A 239 10.56 13.26 -4.46
N TRP A 240 11.73 12.64 -4.40
CA TRP A 240 12.68 12.65 -5.51
C TRP A 240 12.10 11.97 -6.77
N ILE A 241 11.45 10.80 -6.63
CA ILE A 241 10.82 10.10 -7.76
C ILE A 241 9.75 10.98 -8.43
N LEU A 242 8.98 11.72 -7.63
CA LEU A 242 7.91 12.60 -8.13
C LEU A 242 8.46 13.85 -8.83
N HIS A 243 9.53 14.45 -8.31
CA HIS A 243 9.99 15.77 -8.72
C HIS A 243 11.30 15.76 -9.54
N ALA A 244 11.98 14.62 -9.68
CA ALA A 244 13.17 14.49 -10.52
C ALA A 244 12.82 14.62 -12.01
N SER A 245 12.57 15.84 -12.45
CA SER A 245 12.20 16.17 -13.82
C SER A 245 13.46 16.60 -14.60
N GLY A 246 14.14 15.66 -15.25
CA GLY A 246 15.17 15.98 -16.25
C GLY A 246 16.62 15.95 -15.74
N PRO A 247 17.60 16.11 -16.67
CA PRO A 247 19.02 15.91 -16.41
C PRO A 247 19.69 16.95 -15.49
N ASP A 248 18.95 17.97 -15.06
CA ASP A 248 19.47 19.06 -14.22
C ASP A 248 19.09 18.95 -12.72
N SER A 249 18.44 17.86 -12.30
CA SER A 249 18.05 17.68 -10.89
C SER A 249 19.23 17.25 -10.01
N LYS A 250 20.21 18.14 -9.82
CA LYS A 250 21.43 17.92 -9.01
C LYS A 250 21.23 18.02 -7.50
N THR A 251 20.00 17.98 -6.98
CA THR A 251 19.79 18.29 -5.57
C THR A 251 18.92 17.27 -4.84
N PHE A 252 19.48 16.11 -4.54
CA PHE A 252 18.98 15.22 -3.48
C PHE A 252 19.00 15.90 -2.08
N GLU A 253 19.78 16.98 -1.94
CA GLU A 253 19.98 17.72 -0.67
C GLU A 253 18.84 18.69 -0.32
N LYS A 254 17.85 18.91 -1.20
CA LYS A 254 16.79 19.90 -1.00
C LYS A 254 15.39 19.32 -0.78
N ALA A 255 15.27 18.16 -0.13
CA ALA A 255 13.97 17.79 0.41
C ALA A 255 13.59 18.80 1.51
N PRO A 256 12.35 19.33 1.54
CA PRO A 256 11.95 20.32 2.53
C PRO A 256 12.14 19.77 3.93
N GLU A 257 12.88 20.51 4.75
CA GLU A 257 12.85 20.36 6.20
C GLU A 257 11.45 20.80 6.64
N GLY A 258 10.58 19.83 6.96
CA GLY A 258 9.22 20.04 7.40
C GLY A 258 9.07 19.93 8.93
#